data_014ffb5a45a73a622aa0e6de2daa0b0e
#
_entry.id   014ffb5a45a73a622aa0e6de2daa0b0e
#
_cell.length_a   1.000
_cell.length_b   1.000
_cell.length_c   1.000
_cell.angle_alpha   90.00
_cell.angle_beta   90.00
_cell.angle_gamma   90.00
#
_symmetry.space_group_name_H-M   'P 1'
#
loop_
_entity.id
_entity.type
_entity.pdbx_description
1 polymer ?
#
loop_
_entity_poly.entity_id
_entity_poly.type
_entity_poly.pdbx_seq_one_letter_code
_entity_poly.pdbx_strand_id
1 'polypeptide(L)'
;MSKFDKVVGYEDIKAELIRICDVVKNPEKYDRLGVHMPRGVMLWGDPGVGKSLMAKCFIEESGCKSFTIRKDKPDGDLVNAICDTFAEAKAEGRAIVFLDDLDKFANEDEKHPDAEEYVAVQAGIDTCKDSDVFVLATANDKYCLPDSLLRSGRFDKVIEMECPKGEEAIKVVKYYLSQKKSLGDIDAVEIARIMSSHSCADLETVVNEAGIYAGFDGRDSITHQDMLRACMRMLFDAPERVTDEINSYAMVTAVHEAGHVVAAELLKQGSVTFVSAGGYIGETGGVTNVFTENNYKKSKEEFDNYIIRKLAGKAATETVIGEIDVGCKADVRQAFQAAEKLVGDLCAYGFDTYESGDASENLRAKKEQLVALEMNKYYQRAKKLVSENREFLDKVTDALLKKRTLTQGEIKRIRDSI
;
A
#
# COMPACT_ATOMS: atom_id res chain seq x y z
N MET A 1 -21.29 -4.32 23.07
CA MET A 1 -20.47 -3.62 22.09
C MET A 1 -19.08 -4.24 22.16
N SER A 2 -18.57 -4.79 21.08
CA SER A 2 -17.25 -5.42 21.06
C SER A 2 -16.16 -4.36 21.19
N LYS A 3 -15.06 -4.70 21.83
CA LYS A 3 -13.89 -3.81 21.89
C LYS A 3 -13.28 -3.56 20.51
N PHE A 4 -13.48 -4.50 19.59
CA PHE A 4 -13.05 -4.38 18.19
C PHE A 4 -13.82 -3.32 17.40
N ASP A 5 -14.93 -2.78 17.92
CA ASP A 5 -15.67 -1.68 17.28
C ASP A 5 -14.84 -0.37 17.22
N LYS A 6 -13.74 -0.28 18.00
CA LYS A 6 -12.77 0.82 17.93
C LYS A 6 -11.92 0.80 16.65
N VAL A 7 -11.79 -0.36 15.99
CA VAL A 7 -11.04 -0.52 14.74
C VAL A 7 -12.00 -0.43 13.58
N VAL A 8 -11.72 0.45 12.63
CA VAL A 8 -12.52 0.61 11.40
C VAL A 8 -11.99 -0.31 10.31
N GLY A 9 -12.86 -1.04 9.64
CA GLY A 9 -12.47 -2.03 8.63
C GLY A 9 -11.98 -3.35 9.22
N TYR A 10 -11.31 -4.16 8.43
CA TYR A 10 -10.70 -5.45 8.80
C TYR A 10 -11.70 -6.47 9.36
N GLU A 11 -12.92 -6.53 8.82
CA GLU A 11 -14.00 -7.33 9.38
C GLU A 11 -13.67 -8.82 9.45
N ASP A 12 -12.97 -9.37 8.45
CA ASP A 12 -12.56 -10.78 8.42
C ASP A 12 -11.53 -11.08 9.52
N ILE A 13 -10.56 -10.18 9.71
CA ILE A 13 -9.54 -10.30 10.76
C ILE A 13 -10.18 -10.20 12.14
N LYS A 14 -11.10 -9.24 12.33
CA LYS A 14 -11.87 -9.10 13.57
C LYS A 14 -12.65 -10.37 13.88
N ALA A 15 -13.35 -10.93 12.88
CA ALA A 15 -14.12 -12.15 13.05
C ALA A 15 -13.24 -13.35 13.45
N GLU A 16 -12.03 -13.45 12.91
CA GLU A 16 -11.07 -14.48 13.32
C GLU A 16 -10.57 -14.24 14.74
N LEU A 17 -10.19 -13.02 15.08
CA LEU A 17 -9.70 -12.66 16.41
C LEU A 17 -10.78 -12.81 17.48
N ILE A 18 -12.04 -12.50 17.19
CA ILE A 18 -13.15 -12.72 18.11
C ILE A 18 -13.32 -14.22 18.41
N ARG A 19 -13.21 -15.10 17.41
CA ARG A 19 -13.23 -16.56 17.62
C ARG A 19 -12.10 -17.03 18.51
N ILE A 20 -10.88 -16.55 18.29
CA ILE A 20 -9.74 -16.90 19.12
C ILE A 20 -9.92 -16.36 20.54
N CYS A 21 -10.41 -15.13 20.67
CA CYS A 21 -10.70 -14.52 21.95
C CYS A 21 -11.76 -15.32 22.75
N ASP A 22 -12.78 -15.88 22.08
CA ASP A 22 -13.77 -16.76 22.75
C ASP A 22 -13.12 -18.03 23.30
N VAL A 23 -12.14 -18.61 22.59
CA VAL A 23 -11.36 -19.77 23.11
C VAL A 23 -10.55 -19.38 24.35
N VAL A 24 -9.88 -18.23 24.33
CA VAL A 24 -9.10 -17.71 25.46
C VAL A 24 -10.00 -17.41 26.67
N LYS A 25 -11.19 -16.86 26.44
CA LYS A 25 -12.16 -16.54 27.48
C LYS A 25 -12.78 -17.75 28.12
N ASN A 26 -13.13 -18.74 27.32
CA ASN A 26 -14.00 -19.87 27.68
C ASN A 26 -13.32 -21.23 27.40
N PRO A 27 -12.10 -21.50 27.91
CA PRO A 27 -11.35 -22.72 27.59
C PRO A 27 -12.14 -23.98 27.89
N GLU A 28 -12.87 -24.04 29.00
CA GLU A 28 -13.67 -25.21 29.40
C GLU A 28 -14.73 -25.63 28.35
N LYS A 29 -15.23 -24.67 27.57
CA LYS A 29 -16.17 -24.95 26.46
C LYS A 29 -15.51 -25.76 25.36
N TYR A 30 -14.23 -25.47 25.10
CA TYR A 30 -13.45 -26.08 24.04
C TYR A 30 -12.77 -27.37 24.47
N ASP A 31 -12.35 -27.49 25.72
CA ASP A 31 -11.83 -28.72 26.32
C ASP A 31 -12.83 -29.88 26.20
N ARG A 32 -14.12 -29.62 26.35
CA ARG A 32 -15.18 -30.62 26.13
C ARG A 32 -15.22 -31.17 24.70
N LEU A 33 -14.68 -30.42 23.74
CA LEU A 33 -14.56 -30.81 22.34
C LEU A 33 -13.19 -31.40 22.01
N GLY A 34 -12.28 -31.51 23.01
CA GLY A 34 -10.90 -31.91 22.81
C GLY A 34 -10.06 -30.91 22.02
N VAL A 35 -10.48 -29.63 22.00
CA VAL A 35 -9.79 -28.54 21.27
C VAL A 35 -8.81 -27.86 22.24
N HIS A 36 -7.55 -27.79 21.84
CA HIS A 36 -6.53 -27.06 22.60
C HIS A 36 -6.54 -25.58 22.22
N MET A 37 -6.29 -24.70 23.21
CA MET A 37 -6.15 -23.26 23.00
C MET A 37 -4.93 -23.01 22.08
N PRO A 38 -5.06 -22.13 21.05
CA PRO A 38 -3.91 -21.66 20.29
C PRO A 38 -2.87 -21.03 21.23
N ARG A 39 -1.60 -21.30 20.99
CA ARG A 39 -0.52 -20.75 21.83
C ARG A 39 -0.28 -19.28 21.61
N GLY A 40 -0.32 -18.86 20.34
CA GLY A 40 -0.09 -17.48 20.01
C GLY A 40 -0.67 -17.05 18.67
N VAL A 41 -0.88 -15.75 18.58
CA VAL A 41 -1.27 -15.03 17.35
C VAL A 41 -0.27 -13.91 17.11
N MET A 42 0.18 -13.79 15.89
CA MET A 42 0.97 -12.66 15.43
C MET A 42 0.23 -11.87 14.36
N LEU A 43 0.11 -10.56 14.57
CA LEU A 43 -0.39 -9.58 13.59
C LEU A 43 0.81 -8.91 12.92
N TRP A 44 0.93 -9.04 11.60
CA TRP A 44 2.05 -8.43 10.88
C TRP A 44 1.55 -7.61 9.69
N GLY A 45 2.38 -6.71 9.18
CA GLY A 45 2.07 -5.86 8.01
C GLY A 45 2.67 -4.47 8.16
N ASP A 46 2.43 -3.61 7.18
CA ASP A 46 3.04 -2.29 7.09
C ASP A 46 2.84 -1.42 8.35
N PRO A 47 3.76 -0.52 8.65
CA PRO A 47 3.58 0.46 9.71
C PRO A 47 2.29 1.29 9.51
N GLY A 48 1.59 1.59 10.60
CA GLY A 48 0.41 2.46 10.54
C GLY A 48 -0.92 1.80 10.13
N VAL A 49 -0.96 0.48 9.88
CA VAL A 49 -2.22 -0.23 9.55
C VAL A 49 -3.11 -0.53 10.76
N GLY A 50 -2.63 -0.28 11.98
CA GLY A 50 -3.44 -0.45 13.21
C GLY A 50 -3.20 -1.74 13.98
N LYS A 51 -2.10 -2.48 13.76
CA LYS A 51 -1.74 -3.74 14.46
C LYS A 51 -1.82 -3.63 15.98
N SER A 52 -1.12 -2.66 16.56
CA SER A 52 -1.09 -2.48 18.03
C SER A 52 -2.46 -2.06 18.59
N LEU A 53 -3.29 -1.35 17.82
CA LEU A 53 -4.67 -1.04 18.21
C LEU A 53 -5.53 -2.31 18.21
N MET A 54 -5.41 -3.14 17.18
CA MET A 54 -6.11 -4.42 17.07
C MET A 54 -5.71 -5.36 18.21
N ALA A 55 -4.41 -5.45 18.53
CA ALA A 55 -3.89 -6.23 19.65
C ALA A 55 -4.43 -5.74 21.01
N LYS A 56 -4.48 -4.43 21.23
CA LYS A 56 -5.10 -3.86 22.45
C LYS A 56 -6.59 -4.16 22.53
N CYS A 57 -7.32 -4.11 21.42
CA CYS A 57 -8.73 -4.51 21.39
C CYS A 57 -8.90 -5.99 21.74
N PHE A 58 -8.03 -6.87 21.27
CA PHE A 58 -8.04 -8.29 21.64
C PHE A 58 -7.82 -8.47 23.14
N ILE A 59 -6.82 -7.81 23.72
CA ILE A 59 -6.52 -7.85 25.16
C ILE A 59 -7.73 -7.37 25.98
N GLU A 60 -8.29 -6.20 25.62
CA GLU A 60 -9.47 -5.66 26.30
C GLU A 60 -10.70 -6.58 26.18
N GLU A 61 -10.89 -7.19 24.98
CA GLU A 61 -12.01 -8.12 24.74
C GLU A 61 -11.83 -9.42 25.51
N SER A 62 -10.60 -9.93 25.65
CA SER A 62 -10.30 -11.16 26.41
C SER A 62 -10.63 -11.04 27.90
N GLY A 63 -10.45 -9.84 28.46
CA GLY A 63 -10.55 -9.60 29.91
C GLY A 63 -9.42 -10.23 30.73
N CYS A 64 -8.40 -10.77 30.08
CA CYS A 64 -7.23 -11.33 30.73
C CYS A 64 -6.25 -10.23 31.16
N LYS A 65 -5.50 -10.47 32.22
CA LYS A 65 -4.36 -9.63 32.57
C LYS A 65 -3.30 -9.74 31.50
N SER A 66 -2.73 -8.61 31.10
CA SER A 66 -1.69 -8.58 30.06
C SER A 66 -0.35 -8.12 30.60
N PHE A 67 0.69 -8.74 30.13
CA PHE A 67 2.08 -8.38 30.38
C PHE A 67 2.71 -8.00 29.04
N THR A 68 3.25 -6.79 28.94
CA THR A 68 3.75 -6.25 27.65
C THR A 68 5.26 -6.21 27.65
N ILE A 69 5.84 -6.75 26.59
CA ILE A 69 7.28 -6.66 26.28
C ILE A 69 7.42 -5.78 25.05
N ARG A 70 8.25 -4.75 25.19
CA ARG A 70 8.60 -3.83 24.10
C ARG A 70 10.04 -3.36 24.29
N LYS A 71 10.77 -3.19 23.20
CA LYS A 71 12.14 -2.65 23.26
C LYS A 71 12.08 -1.12 23.32
N ASP A 72 12.08 -0.59 24.53
CA ASP A 72 12.00 0.86 24.77
C ASP A 72 13.38 1.53 24.94
N LYS A 73 14.45 0.75 25.11
CA LYS A 73 15.82 1.25 25.35
C LYS A 73 16.83 0.51 24.48
N PRO A 74 17.85 1.20 23.96
CA PRO A 74 18.90 0.57 23.16
C PRO A 74 19.77 -0.45 23.94
N ASP A 75 19.97 -0.19 25.24
CA ASP A 75 20.82 -1.01 26.11
C ASP A 75 19.95 -1.54 27.23
N GLY A 76 19.52 -2.73 27.16
CA GLY A 76 18.70 -3.20 28.23
C GLY A 76 18.94 -4.65 28.52
N ASP A 77 18.69 -5.02 29.72
CA ASP A 77 18.54 -6.36 30.19
C ASP A 77 17.21 -6.97 29.66
N LEU A 78 17.01 -6.83 28.33
CA LEU A 78 15.76 -7.21 27.68
C LEU A 78 15.54 -8.71 27.76
N VAL A 79 16.61 -9.51 27.70
CA VAL A 79 16.56 -10.97 27.85
C VAL A 79 15.99 -11.37 29.22
N ASN A 80 16.50 -10.78 30.31
CA ASN A 80 15.95 -11.06 31.65
C ASN A 80 14.51 -10.51 31.76
N ALA A 81 14.22 -9.32 31.23
CA ALA A 81 12.87 -8.79 31.24
C ALA A 81 11.87 -9.70 30.49
N ILE A 82 12.28 -10.33 29.38
CA ILE A 82 11.48 -11.34 28.67
C ILE A 82 11.23 -12.52 29.58
N CYS A 83 12.28 -13.10 30.16
CA CYS A 83 12.19 -14.26 31.05
C CYS A 83 11.27 -13.99 32.26
N ASP A 84 11.48 -12.88 32.94
CA ASP A 84 10.69 -12.47 34.12
C ASP A 84 9.22 -12.26 33.75
N THR A 85 8.95 -11.61 32.61
CA THR A 85 7.58 -11.37 32.13
C THR A 85 6.82 -12.67 31.87
N PHE A 86 7.45 -13.66 31.22
CA PHE A 86 6.84 -14.97 31.01
C PHE A 86 6.64 -15.73 32.33
N ALA A 87 7.57 -15.61 33.27
CA ALA A 87 7.44 -16.23 34.60
C ALA A 87 6.28 -15.59 35.39
N GLU A 88 6.15 -14.27 35.39
CA GLU A 88 5.04 -13.57 36.04
C GLU A 88 3.68 -13.91 35.38
N ALA A 89 3.62 -13.97 34.06
CA ALA A 89 2.41 -14.35 33.34
C ALA A 89 1.97 -15.80 33.69
N LYS A 90 2.95 -16.71 33.78
CA LYS A 90 2.70 -18.10 34.18
C LYS A 90 2.21 -18.21 35.63
N ALA A 91 2.76 -17.40 36.53
CA ALA A 91 2.34 -17.39 37.95
C ALA A 91 0.92 -16.79 38.11
N GLU A 92 0.51 -15.87 37.26
CA GLU A 92 -0.84 -15.32 37.23
C GLU A 92 -1.89 -16.35 36.80
N GLY A 93 -1.50 -17.32 35.99
CA GLY A 93 -2.39 -18.34 35.41
C GLY A 93 -2.92 -17.89 34.05
N ARG A 94 -4.21 -17.49 33.96
CA ARG A 94 -4.79 -17.03 32.71
C ARG A 94 -4.32 -15.59 32.39
N ALA A 95 -3.40 -15.47 31.45
CA ALA A 95 -2.79 -14.19 31.10
C ALA A 95 -2.45 -14.08 29.61
N ILE A 96 -2.21 -12.86 29.15
CA ILE A 96 -1.70 -12.58 27.81
C ILE A 96 -0.29 -11.98 27.93
N VAL A 97 0.69 -12.56 27.26
CA VAL A 97 1.98 -11.93 27.02
C VAL A 97 1.90 -11.22 25.67
N PHE A 98 2.03 -9.89 25.68
CA PHE A 98 1.98 -9.06 24.47
C PHE A 98 3.38 -8.61 24.07
N LEU A 99 3.83 -9.06 22.90
CA LEU A 99 5.11 -8.72 22.28
C LEU A 99 4.87 -7.64 21.22
N ASP A 100 5.05 -6.37 21.59
CA ASP A 100 4.78 -5.26 20.68
C ASP A 100 6.04 -4.92 19.87
N ASP A 101 5.89 -4.86 18.52
CA ASP A 101 7.00 -4.67 17.57
C ASP A 101 8.09 -5.76 17.73
N LEU A 102 7.70 -7.03 17.70
CA LEU A 102 8.58 -8.19 17.90
C LEU A 102 9.78 -8.19 16.96
N ASP A 103 9.62 -7.75 15.73
CA ASP A 103 10.67 -7.61 14.72
C ASP A 103 11.80 -6.66 15.12
N LYS A 104 11.59 -5.78 16.10
CA LYS A 104 12.64 -4.87 16.60
C LYS A 104 13.63 -5.53 17.57
N PHE A 105 13.31 -6.70 18.12
CA PHE A 105 14.16 -7.34 19.14
C PHE A 105 14.30 -8.86 19.01
N ALA A 106 13.53 -9.49 18.14
CA ALA A 106 13.61 -10.92 17.91
C ALA A 106 13.89 -11.24 16.44
N ASN A 107 14.73 -10.44 15.79
CA ASN A 107 15.11 -10.62 14.39
C ASN A 107 16.40 -11.47 14.27
N GLU A 108 16.57 -12.11 13.12
CA GLU A 108 17.69 -12.95 12.73
C GLU A 108 18.24 -12.51 11.37
N ASP A 109 18.27 -11.19 11.12
CA ASP A 109 18.83 -10.66 9.88
C ASP A 109 20.38 -10.68 9.91
N GLU A 110 21.01 -10.42 8.75
CA GLU A 110 22.47 -10.39 8.63
C GLU A 110 23.15 -9.35 9.54
N LYS A 111 22.40 -8.36 10.02
CA LYS A 111 22.90 -7.30 10.92
C LYS A 111 22.78 -7.68 12.39
N HIS A 112 21.88 -8.64 12.70
CA HIS A 112 21.55 -9.06 14.06
C HIS A 112 21.52 -10.60 14.18
N PRO A 113 22.59 -11.32 13.77
CA PRO A 113 22.56 -12.79 13.65
C PRO A 113 22.46 -13.51 14.98
N ASP A 114 22.75 -12.85 16.11
CA ASP A 114 22.83 -13.44 17.44
C ASP A 114 21.86 -12.78 18.43
N ALA A 115 20.65 -12.46 17.97
CA ALA A 115 19.66 -11.87 18.85
C ALA A 115 19.27 -12.85 19.97
N GLU A 116 19.91 -12.75 21.13
CA GLU A 116 19.60 -13.56 22.32
C GLU A 116 18.14 -13.42 22.75
N GLU A 117 17.53 -12.29 22.43
CA GLU A 117 16.16 -11.97 22.73
C GLU A 117 15.18 -12.91 22.05
N TYR A 118 15.42 -13.33 20.79
CA TYR A 118 14.49 -14.27 20.13
C TYR A 118 14.54 -15.65 20.79
N VAL A 119 15.72 -16.06 21.29
CA VAL A 119 15.88 -17.32 22.02
C VAL A 119 15.13 -17.24 23.36
N ALA A 120 15.20 -16.10 24.04
CA ALA A 120 14.44 -15.86 25.28
C ALA A 120 12.92 -15.88 25.03
N VAL A 121 12.44 -15.29 23.94
CA VAL A 121 11.03 -15.36 23.53
C VAL A 121 10.62 -16.80 23.25
N GLN A 122 11.42 -17.56 22.51
CA GLN A 122 11.13 -18.97 22.24
C GLN A 122 11.05 -19.80 23.53
N ALA A 123 12.03 -19.63 24.41
CA ALA A 123 12.08 -20.34 25.69
C ALA A 123 10.87 -19.95 26.57
N GLY A 124 10.51 -18.68 26.59
CA GLY A 124 9.33 -18.18 27.31
C GLY A 124 8.03 -18.85 26.83
N ILE A 125 7.81 -18.86 25.50
CA ILE A 125 6.64 -19.52 24.90
C ILE A 125 6.64 -21.02 25.24
N ASP A 126 7.79 -21.69 25.08
CA ASP A 126 7.92 -23.13 25.35
C ASP A 126 7.69 -23.46 26.82
N THR A 127 8.10 -22.60 27.75
CA THR A 127 7.88 -22.74 29.20
C THR A 127 6.40 -22.64 29.59
N CYS A 128 5.62 -21.92 28.80
CA CYS A 128 4.18 -21.72 29.02
C CYS A 128 3.30 -22.75 28.32
N LYS A 129 3.87 -23.82 27.71
CA LYS A 129 3.09 -24.82 26.94
C LYS A 129 1.97 -25.49 27.73
N ASP A 130 2.15 -25.71 29.01
CA ASP A 130 1.18 -26.37 29.88
C ASP A 130 0.45 -25.38 30.82
N SER A 131 0.34 -24.15 30.40
CA SER A 131 -0.36 -23.07 31.13
C SER A 131 -1.40 -22.35 30.26
N ASP A 132 -2.27 -21.58 30.91
CA ASP A 132 -3.30 -20.77 30.26
C ASP A 132 -2.75 -19.42 29.77
N VAL A 133 -1.45 -19.34 29.50
CA VAL A 133 -0.81 -18.14 28.94
C VAL A 133 -0.97 -18.13 27.43
N PHE A 134 -1.54 -17.05 26.91
CA PHE A 134 -1.67 -16.79 25.48
C PHE A 134 -0.64 -15.74 25.04
N VAL A 135 0.01 -15.94 23.90
CA VAL A 135 0.99 -15.00 23.37
C VAL A 135 0.41 -14.24 22.20
N LEU A 136 0.42 -12.91 22.29
CA LEU A 136 0.00 -12.02 21.21
C LEU A 136 1.21 -11.21 20.76
N ALA A 137 1.46 -11.13 19.46
CA ALA A 137 2.58 -10.34 18.94
C ALA A 137 2.13 -9.41 17.81
N THR A 138 2.87 -8.30 17.66
CA THR A 138 2.82 -7.45 16.45
C THR A 138 4.21 -7.41 15.83
N ALA A 139 4.27 -7.32 14.49
CA ALA A 139 5.51 -7.16 13.73
C ALA A 139 5.25 -6.32 12.48
N ASN A 140 6.24 -5.55 12.01
CA ASN A 140 6.16 -4.87 10.73
C ASN A 140 6.60 -5.79 9.60
N ASP A 141 7.63 -6.59 9.83
CA ASP A 141 8.14 -7.57 8.88
C ASP A 141 8.30 -8.94 9.52
N LYS A 142 7.53 -9.92 9.04
CA LYS A 142 7.65 -11.30 9.52
C LYS A 142 8.88 -12.04 8.97
N TYR A 143 9.43 -11.57 7.85
CA TYR A 143 10.53 -12.26 7.16
C TYR A 143 11.88 -12.03 7.83
N CYS A 144 11.98 -11.05 8.73
CA CYS A 144 13.15 -10.89 9.59
C CYS A 144 13.11 -11.75 10.85
N LEU A 145 11.97 -12.43 11.14
CA LEU A 145 11.81 -13.29 12.29
C LEU A 145 12.24 -14.73 11.97
N PRO A 146 12.87 -15.45 12.90
CA PRO A 146 13.24 -16.85 12.71
C PRO A 146 12.03 -17.74 12.43
N ASP A 147 12.13 -18.65 11.47
CA ASP A 147 11.10 -19.64 11.15
C ASP A 147 10.68 -20.46 12.38
N SER A 148 11.62 -20.64 13.30
CA SER A 148 11.37 -21.34 14.56
C SER A 148 10.33 -20.67 15.46
N LEU A 149 10.13 -19.36 15.37
CA LEU A 149 9.05 -18.63 16.05
C LEU A 149 7.71 -18.79 15.33
N LEU A 150 7.72 -18.83 13.99
CA LEU A 150 6.52 -18.79 13.15
C LEU A 150 5.85 -20.15 12.96
N ARG A 151 6.39 -21.21 13.56
CA ARG A 151 5.82 -22.56 13.45
C ARG A 151 4.70 -22.84 14.45
N SER A 152 3.86 -23.83 14.14
CA SER A 152 2.81 -24.33 15.04
C SER A 152 3.38 -24.74 16.41
N GLY A 153 2.63 -24.44 17.45
CA GLY A 153 3.02 -24.62 18.86
C GLY A 153 3.71 -23.39 19.45
N ARG A 154 3.90 -22.32 18.68
CA ARG A 154 4.34 -20.99 19.13
C ARG A 154 3.39 -19.92 18.61
N PHE A 155 3.55 -19.44 17.35
CA PHE A 155 2.53 -18.63 16.69
C PHE A 155 1.69 -19.50 15.76
N ASP A 156 0.60 -20.06 16.29
CA ASP A 156 -0.30 -20.94 15.53
C ASP A 156 -1.06 -20.17 14.43
N LYS A 157 -1.16 -18.87 14.59
CA LYS A 157 -1.78 -17.96 13.63
C LYS A 157 -0.86 -16.77 13.37
N VAL A 158 -0.59 -16.56 12.09
CA VAL A 158 0.18 -15.42 11.57
C VAL A 158 -0.72 -14.68 10.59
N ILE A 159 -1.26 -13.54 11.03
CA ILE A 159 -2.31 -12.80 10.30
C ILE A 159 -1.70 -11.53 9.73
N GLU A 160 -1.84 -11.36 8.42
CA GLU A 160 -1.42 -10.14 7.72
C GLU A 160 -2.50 -9.06 7.81
N MET A 161 -2.07 -7.87 8.18
CA MET A 161 -2.89 -6.65 8.12
C MET A 161 -2.35 -5.77 7.01
N GLU A 162 -2.99 -5.82 5.85
CA GLU A 162 -2.65 -4.97 4.70
C GLU A 162 -3.15 -3.53 4.88
N CYS A 163 -2.61 -2.58 4.09
CA CYS A 163 -3.21 -1.25 3.99
C CYS A 163 -4.67 -1.35 3.53
N PRO A 164 -5.57 -0.50 4.06
CA PRO A 164 -6.99 -0.56 3.71
C PRO A 164 -7.20 -0.30 2.22
N LYS A 165 -8.08 -1.08 1.57
CA LYS A 165 -8.37 -1.01 0.13
C LYS A 165 -9.87 -0.83 -0.13
N GLY A 166 -10.20 -0.17 -1.25
CA GLY A 166 -11.58 -0.05 -1.71
C GLY A 166 -12.53 0.51 -0.64
N GLU A 167 -13.58 -0.23 -0.31
CA GLU A 167 -14.59 0.18 0.69
C GLU A 167 -14.01 0.34 2.11
N GLU A 168 -12.97 -0.40 2.46
CA GLU A 168 -12.33 -0.25 3.77
C GLU A 168 -11.61 1.09 3.87
N ALA A 169 -10.84 1.48 2.85
CA ALA A 169 -10.18 2.79 2.82
C ALA A 169 -11.20 3.94 2.91
N ILE A 170 -12.34 3.81 2.21
CA ILE A 170 -13.43 4.80 2.29
C ILE A 170 -13.99 4.89 3.71
N LYS A 171 -14.20 3.76 4.40
CA LYS A 171 -14.66 3.74 5.79
C LYS A 171 -13.66 4.42 6.72
N VAL A 172 -12.35 4.17 6.54
CA VAL A 172 -11.29 4.79 7.34
C VAL A 172 -11.23 6.29 7.12
N VAL A 173 -11.28 6.77 5.87
CA VAL A 173 -11.35 8.22 5.56
C VAL A 173 -12.59 8.85 6.21
N LYS A 174 -13.77 8.26 6.06
CA LYS A 174 -15.01 8.75 6.67
C LYS A 174 -14.92 8.80 8.20
N TYR A 175 -14.28 7.81 8.82
CA TYR A 175 -14.06 7.77 10.27
C TYR A 175 -13.22 8.98 10.73
N TYR A 176 -12.07 9.24 10.11
CA TYR A 176 -11.23 10.38 10.50
C TYR A 176 -11.90 11.73 10.19
N LEU A 177 -12.63 11.83 9.09
CA LEU A 177 -13.45 13.02 8.80
C LEU A 177 -14.52 13.24 9.89
N SER A 178 -15.19 12.19 10.36
CA SER A 178 -16.22 12.31 11.40
C SER A 178 -15.72 12.86 12.73
N GLN A 179 -14.41 12.81 12.97
CA GLN A 179 -13.79 13.38 14.17
C GLN A 179 -13.50 14.88 14.06
N LYS A 180 -13.65 15.47 12.87
CA LYS A 180 -13.41 16.91 12.67
C LYS A 180 -14.67 17.71 12.98
N LYS A 181 -14.49 18.92 13.51
CA LYS A 181 -15.59 19.76 13.99
C LYS A 181 -16.36 20.48 12.89
N SER A 182 -15.68 20.80 11.79
CA SER A 182 -16.28 21.55 10.68
C SER A 182 -15.75 21.06 9.34
N LEU A 183 -16.65 20.56 8.52
CA LEU A 183 -16.38 19.99 7.20
C LEU A 183 -17.29 20.62 6.16
N GLY A 184 -16.71 20.92 4.98
CA GLY A 184 -17.47 21.14 3.76
C GLY A 184 -17.91 19.82 3.12
N ASP A 185 -18.35 19.91 1.88
CA ASP A 185 -18.65 18.72 1.07
C ASP A 185 -17.33 18.08 0.60
N ILE A 186 -17.02 16.89 1.15
CA ILE A 186 -15.78 16.16 0.88
C ILE A 186 -16.13 14.81 0.27
N ASP A 187 -15.62 14.54 -0.93
CA ASP A 187 -15.72 13.22 -1.55
C ASP A 187 -14.67 12.24 -0.95
N ALA A 188 -15.11 11.49 0.06
CA ALA A 188 -14.27 10.49 0.70
C ALA A 188 -13.85 9.35 -0.25
N VAL A 189 -14.61 9.10 -1.33
CA VAL A 189 -14.29 8.06 -2.32
C VAL A 189 -13.11 8.51 -3.17
N GLU A 190 -13.10 9.77 -3.62
CA GLU A 190 -11.98 10.34 -4.38
C GLU A 190 -10.70 10.33 -3.53
N ILE A 191 -10.78 10.77 -2.27
CA ILE A 191 -9.62 10.76 -1.34
C ILE A 191 -9.08 9.35 -1.13
N ALA A 192 -9.93 8.37 -0.86
CA ALA A 192 -9.52 6.98 -0.67
C ALA A 192 -8.88 6.36 -1.94
N ARG A 193 -9.31 6.79 -3.12
CA ARG A 193 -8.72 6.37 -4.40
C ARG A 193 -7.34 6.97 -4.63
N ILE A 194 -7.19 8.27 -4.35
CA ILE A 194 -5.90 8.97 -4.46
C ILE A 194 -4.89 8.34 -3.51
N MET A 195 -5.31 8.05 -2.27
CA MET A 195 -4.48 7.47 -1.21
C MET A 195 -4.51 5.93 -1.21
N SER A 196 -4.80 5.31 -2.35
CA SER A 196 -4.80 3.85 -2.48
C SER A 196 -3.46 3.24 -2.07
N SER A 197 -3.52 2.18 -1.28
CA SER A 197 -2.34 1.48 -0.72
C SER A 197 -1.55 2.25 0.35
N HIS A 198 -2.13 3.30 0.92
CA HIS A 198 -1.57 4.00 2.08
C HIS A 198 -2.17 3.46 3.39
N SER A 199 -1.40 3.59 4.46
CA SER A 199 -1.79 3.09 5.77
C SER A 199 -2.93 3.92 6.40
N CYS A 200 -3.56 3.39 7.45
CA CYS A 200 -4.55 4.13 8.22
C CYS A 200 -3.95 5.40 8.85
N ALA A 201 -2.70 5.36 9.26
CA ALA A 201 -1.99 6.52 9.82
C ALA A 201 -1.75 7.61 8.76
N ASP A 202 -1.44 7.23 7.52
CA ASP A 202 -1.31 8.18 6.41
C ASP A 202 -2.64 8.87 6.12
N LEU A 203 -3.75 8.12 6.11
CA LEU A 203 -5.09 8.66 5.93
C LEU A 203 -5.48 9.63 7.06
N GLU A 204 -5.12 9.32 8.30
CA GLU A 204 -5.28 10.23 9.44
C GLU A 204 -4.47 11.52 9.25
N THR A 205 -3.21 11.38 8.85
CA THR A 205 -2.30 12.51 8.61
C THR A 205 -2.85 13.43 7.52
N VAL A 206 -3.35 12.87 6.40
CA VAL A 206 -3.96 13.67 5.33
C VAL A 206 -5.16 14.47 5.83
N VAL A 207 -6.05 13.84 6.59
CA VAL A 207 -7.23 14.54 7.15
C VAL A 207 -6.82 15.63 8.14
N ASN A 208 -5.74 15.41 8.89
CA ASN A 208 -5.22 16.40 9.83
C ASN A 208 -4.54 17.57 9.12
N GLU A 209 -3.72 17.27 8.11
CA GLU A 209 -3.01 18.29 7.30
C GLU A 209 -3.99 19.19 6.55
N ALA A 210 -5.08 18.63 6.02
CA ALA A 210 -6.14 19.41 5.41
C ALA A 210 -6.77 20.43 6.39
N GLY A 211 -6.91 20.04 7.66
CA GLY A 211 -7.34 20.95 8.73
C GLY A 211 -6.33 22.07 9.00
N ILE A 212 -5.03 21.75 8.95
CA ILE A 212 -3.96 22.76 9.11
C ILE A 212 -4.01 23.78 7.97
N TYR A 213 -4.20 23.35 6.71
CA TYR A 213 -4.34 24.26 5.57
C TYR A 213 -5.55 25.17 5.72
N ALA A 214 -6.72 24.64 6.08
CA ALA A 214 -7.93 25.43 6.29
C ALA A 214 -7.70 26.50 7.40
N GLY A 215 -7.11 26.10 8.53
CA GLY A 215 -6.83 27.01 9.63
C GLY A 215 -5.78 28.07 9.30
N PHE A 216 -4.72 27.71 8.58
CA PHE A 216 -3.69 28.64 8.14
C PHE A 216 -4.24 29.71 7.19
N ASP A 217 -5.16 29.31 6.30
CA ASP A 217 -5.84 30.22 5.38
C ASP A 217 -6.97 31.03 6.03
N GLY A 218 -7.16 30.90 7.37
CA GLY A 218 -8.16 31.66 8.14
C GLY A 218 -9.60 31.20 7.87
N ARG A 219 -9.80 29.95 7.47
CA ARG A 219 -11.13 29.36 7.20
C ARG A 219 -11.59 28.50 8.37
N ASP A 220 -12.88 28.50 8.63
CA ASP A 220 -13.50 27.74 9.73
C ASP A 220 -13.95 26.33 9.32
N SER A 221 -13.74 25.93 8.06
CA SER A 221 -14.19 24.64 7.53
C SER A 221 -13.15 24.03 6.60
N ILE A 222 -12.92 22.72 6.75
CA ILE A 222 -12.07 21.92 5.86
C ILE A 222 -12.83 21.67 4.56
N THR A 223 -12.23 22.03 3.43
CA THR A 223 -12.82 21.82 2.11
C THR A 223 -12.25 20.60 1.42
N HIS A 224 -12.92 20.13 0.36
CA HIS A 224 -12.40 19.07 -0.49
C HIS A 224 -11.04 19.45 -1.12
N GLN A 225 -10.84 20.73 -1.45
CA GLN A 225 -9.57 21.23 -2.01
C GLN A 225 -8.41 21.10 -0.99
N ASP A 226 -8.68 21.31 0.30
CA ASP A 226 -7.66 21.11 1.35
C ASP A 226 -7.27 19.64 1.46
N MET A 227 -8.24 18.73 1.33
CA MET A 227 -7.99 17.29 1.31
C MET A 227 -7.12 16.91 0.12
N LEU A 228 -7.43 17.40 -1.08
CA LEU A 228 -6.62 17.13 -2.27
C LEU A 228 -5.19 17.65 -2.11
N ARG A 229 -5.04 18.86 -1.59
CA ARG A 229 -3.73 19.47 -1.31
C ARG A 229 -2.92 18.63 -0.31
N ALA A 230 -3.55 18.14 0.75
CA ALA A 230 -2.91 17.27 1.74
C ALA A 230 -2.52 15.90 1.15
N CYS A 231 -3.36 15.30 0.30
CA CYS A 231 -3.02 14.08 -0.43
C CYS A 231 -1.77 14.28 -1.29
N MET A 232 -1.75 15.34 -2.09
CA MET A 232 -0.61 15.63 -2.97
C MET A 232 0.67 15.90 -2.16
N ARG A 233 0.56 16.65 -1.06
CA ARG A 233 1.69 16.90 -0.16
C ARG A 233 2.31 15.59 0.36
N MET A 234 1.49 14.64 0.72
CA MET A 234 1.95 13.32 1.19
C MET A 234 2.55 12.49 0.07
N LEU A 235 1.87 12.40 -1.08
CA LEU A 235 2.30 11.58 -2.21
C LEU A 235 3.64 12.03 -2.80
N PHE A 236 3.89 13.34 -2.82
CA PHE A 236 5.15 13.89 -3.34
C PHE A 236 6.23 14.08 -2.28
N ASP A 237 5.89 13.90 -1.00
CA ASP A 237 6.72 14.23 0.16
C ASP A 237 7.39 15.63 0.05
N ALA A 238 6.69 16.57 -0.55
CA ALA A 238 7.21 17.89 -0.89
C ALA A 238 6.10 18.95 -0.89
N PRO A 239 6.43 20.22 -0.56
CA PRO A 239 5.47 21.30 -0.64
C PRO A 239 5.13 21.65 -2.09
N GLU A 240 3.93 22.20 -2.26
CA GLU A 240 3.45 22.76 -3.51
C GLU A 240 4.37 23.90 -3.99
N ARG A 241 4.59 24.00 -5.30
CA ARG A 241 5.35 25.12 -5.89
C ARG A 241 4.48 26.38 -5.89
N VAL A 242 5.01 27.41 -5.29
CA VAL A 242 4.36 28.75 -5.24
C VAL A 242 4.79 29.65 -6.41
N THR A 243 5.94 29.35 -7.04
CA THR A 243 6.50 30.18 -8.12
C THR A 243 5.96 29.76 -9.48
N ASP A 244 5.54 30.76 -10.27
CA ASP A 244 4.98 30.59 -11.64
C ASP A 244 6.04 30.43 -12.75
N GLU A 245 7.26 30.07 -12.44
CA GLU A 245 8.25 29.83 -13.48
C GLU A 245 7.86 28.62 -14.35
N ILE A 246 7.16 28.91 -15.43
CA ILE A 246 6.98 27.97 -16.55
C ILE A 246 8.33 27.87 -17.25
N ASN A 247 9.10 26.82 -16.91
CA ASN A 247 10.33 26.55 -17.65
C ASN A 247 10.00 25.97 -19.04
N SER A 248 10.98 25.99 -19.94
CA SER A 248 10.84 25.47 -21.32
C SER A 248 10.42 23.99 -21.38
N TYR A 249 10.58 23.24 -20.30
CA TYR A 249 10.19 21.83 -20.20
C TYR A 249 8.73 21.63 -19.76
N ALA A 250 8.05 22.66 -19.25
CA ALA A 250 6.69 22.53 -18.75
C ALA A 250 5.72 22.03 -19.83
N MET A 251 5.88 22.51 -21.06
CA MET A 251 5.07 22.07 -22.20
C MET A 251 5.33 20.60 -22.54
N VAL A 252 6.58 20.17 -22.57
CA VAL A 252 6.96 18.77 -22.85
C VAL A 252 6.38 17.84 -21.81
N THR A 253 6.53 18.21 -20.53
CA THR A 253 5.98 17.44 -19.41
C THR A 253 4.44 17.37 -19.45
N ALA A 254 3.77 18.50 -19.70
CA ALA A 254 2.32 18.54 -19.77
C ALA A 254 1.77 17.67 -20.91
N VAL A 255 2.40 17.68 -22.08
CA VAL A 255 2.06 16.82 -23.23
C VAL A 255 2.29 15.34 -22.89
N HIS A 256 3.42 15.04 -22.25
CA HIS A 256 3.76 13.67 -21.83
C HIS A 256 2.70 13.10 -20.89
N GLU A 257 2.39 13.80 -19.81
CA GLU A 257 1.39 13.38 -18.84
C GLU A 257 -0.03 13.34 -19.42
N ALA A 258 -0.37 14.29 -20.27
CA ALA A 258 -1.63 14.25 -21.00
C ALA A 258 -1.76 13.00 -21.87
N GLY A 259 -0.65 12.52 -22.47
CA GLY A 259 -0.62 11.26 -23.20
C GLY A 259 -0.99 10.06 -22.33
N HIS A 260 -0.45 9.99 -21.12
CA HIS A 260 -0.82 8.96 -20.15
C HIS A 260 -2.28 9.03 -19.74
N VAL A 261 -2.80 10.25 -19.49
CA VAL A 261 -4.22 10.48 -19.16
C VAL A 261 -5.13 9.98 -20.27
N VAL A 262 -4.86 10.40 -21.51
CA VAL A 262 -5.67 10.00 -22.69
C VAL A 262 -5.72 8.48 -22.81
N ALA A 263 -4.57 7.83 -22.77
CA ALA A 263 -4.51 6.38 -22.86
C ALA A 263 -5.23 5.68 -21.71
N ALA A 264 -5.04 6.14 -20.47
CA ALA A 264 -5.66 5.53 -19.32
C ALA A 264 -7.19 5.66 -19.36
N GLU A 265 -7.71 6.86 -19.65
CA GLU A 265 -9.14 7.12 -19.68
C GLU A 265 -9.88 6.44 -20.84
N LEU A 266 -9.21 6.23 -21.98
CA LEU A 266 -9.79 5.52 -23.12
C LEU A 266 -9.75 4.00 -22.96
N LEU A 267 -8.73 3.47 -22.33
CA LEU A 267 -8.60 2.04 -22.04
C LEU A 267 -9.45 1.60 -20.84
N LYS A 268 -9.54 2.44 -19.82
CA LYS A 268 -10.40 2.21 -18.64
C LYS A 268 -10.87 3.57 -18.11
N GLN A 269 -12.08 3.95 -18.46
CA GLN A 269 -12.69 5.21 -18.05
C GLN A 269 -12.71 5.37 -16.52
N GLY A 270 -12.32 6.56 -16.03
CA GLY A 270 -12.29 6.87 -14.60
C GLY A 270 -11.14 6.18 -13.84
N SER A 271 -10.11 5.72 -14.56
CA SER A 271 -8.96 5.07 -13.94
C SER A 271 -7.90 6.06 -13.43
N VAL A 272 -7.80 7.24 -14.03
CA VAL A 272 -6.85 8.27 -13.57
C VAL A 272 -7.39 8.90 -12.28
N THR A 273 -6.61 8.86 -11.21
CA THR A 273 -6.98 9.50 -9.94
C THR A 273 -6.55 10.97 -9.91
N PHE A 274 -5.34 11.24 -10.34
CA PHE A 274 -4.81 12.57 -10.56
C PHE A 274 -3.67 12.54 -11.58
N VAL A 275 -3.34 13.71 -12.11
CA VAL A 275 -2.14 13.94 -12.92
C VAL A 275 -1.49 15.24 -12.49
N SER A 276 -0.14 15.27 -12.40
CA SER A 276 0.63 16.47 -12.09
C SER A 276 1.76 16.65 -13.09
N ALA A 277 2.04 17.89 -13.43
CA ALA A 277 3.11 18.30 -14.32
C ALA A 277 3.94 19.44 -13.69
N GLY A 278 4.85 19.10 -12.77
CA GLY A 278 5.72 20.04 -12.10
C GLY A 278 5.06 20.87 -10.98
N GLY A 279 4.01 20.35 -10.33
CA GLY A 279 3.26 21.05 -9.28
C GLY A 279 3.96 21.08 -7.92
N TYR A 280 4.96 20.22 -7.68
CA TYR A 280 5.60 20.07 -6.36
C TYR A 280 7.11 20.24 -6.43
N ILE A 281 7.72 20.65 -5.29
CA ILE A 281 9.18 20.81 -5.19
C ILE A 281 9.81 19.41 -5.19
N GLY A 282 10.91 19.21 -5.94
CA GLY A 282 11.54 17.89 -6.07
C GLY A 282 10.92 16.98 -7.13
N GLU A 283 9.74 17.30 -7.63
CA GLU A 283 9.15 16.64 -8.79
C GLU A 283 10.04 16.89 -10.02
N THR A 284 10.67 15.83 -10.53
CA THR A 284 11.62 15.91 -11.65
C THR A 284 10.97 15.80 -13.03
N GLY A 285 9.68 15.74 -13.08
CA GLY A 285 8.89 15.60 -14.29
C GLY A 285 7.42 15.73 -13.96
N GLY A 286 6.61 14.83 -14.51
CA GLY A 286 5.22 14.71 -14.17
C GLY A 286 4.93 13.33 -13.59
N VAL A 287 3.70 13.16 -13.14
CA VAL A 287 3.15 11.88 -12.72
C VAL A 287 1.68 11.78 -13.07
N THR A 288 1.31 10.67 -13.70
CA THR A 288 -0.08 10.27 -13.88
C THR A 288 -0.37 9.05 -13.00
N ASN A 289 -1.16 9.25 -11.95
CA ASN A 289 -1.56 8.16 -11.05
C ASN A 289 -2.83 7.48 -11.56
N VAL A 290 -2.78 6.15 -11.63
CA VAL A 290 -3.87 5.33 -12.13
C VAL A 290 -4.25 4.29 -11.10
N PHE A 291 -5.52 4.30 -10.71
CA PHE A 291 -6.09 3.34 -9.79
C PHE A 291 -6.25 1.96 -10.47
N THR A 292 -5.75 0.92 -9.81
CA THR A 292 -5.94 -0.47 -10.21
C THR A 292 -6.62 -1.24 -9.08
N GLU A 293 -7.80 -1.79 -9.34
CA GLU A 293 -8.64 -2.44 -8.32
C GLU A 293 -8.06 -3.74 -7.73
N ASN A 294 -7.15 -4.42 -8.44
CA ASN A 294 -6.63 -5.71 -7.98
C ASN A 294 -5.23 -6.00 -8.53
N ASN A 295 -4.27 -6.18 -7.64
CA ASN A 295 -2.90 -6.54 -8.03
C ASN A 295 -2.72 -8.04 -8.36
N TYR A 296 -3.69 -8.92 -8.02
CA TYR A 296 -3.50 -10.37 -8.03
C TYR A 296 -4.08 -11.11 -9.26
N LYS A 297 -4.97 -10.46 -10.03
CA LYS A 297 -5.58 -11.08 -11.23
C LYS A 297 -5.45 -10.14 -12.42
N LYS A 298 -4.26 -10.07 -13.00
CA LYS A 298 -4.05 -9.31 -14.23
C LYS A 298 -4.31 -10.23 -15.43
N SER A 299 -5.34 -9.91 -16.22
CA SER A 299 -5.56 -10.53 -17.51
C SER A 299 -4.49 -10.08 -18.52
N LYS A 300 -4.34 -10.80 -19.64
CA LYS A 300 -3.47 -10.35 -20.74
C LYS A 300 -3.86 -8.95 -21.20
N GLU A 301 -5.16 -8.65 -21.28
CA GLU A 301 -5.67 -7.34 -21.66
C GLU A 301 -5.20 -6.23 -20.70
N GLU A 302 -5.18 -6.48 -19.41
CA GLU A 302 -4.67 -5.51 -18.43
C GLU A 302 -3.17 -5.26 -18.58
N PHE A 303 -2.38 -6.28 -18.92
CA PHE A 303 -0.98 -6.12 -19.29
C PHE A 303 -0.83 -5.30 -20.58
N ASP A 304 -1.61 -5.61 -21.62
CA ASP A 304 -1.61 -4.87 -22.88
C ASP A 304 -1.92 -3.39 -22.62
N ASN A 305 -2.97 -3.12 -21.86
CA ASN A 305 -3.39 -1.76 -21.50
C ASN A 305 -2.33 -1.04 -20.66
N TYR A 306 -1.68 -1.73 -19.73
CA TYR A 306 -0.57 -1.18 -18.96
C TYR A 306 0.60 -0.74 -19.85
N ILE A 307 1.03 -1.60 -20.79
CA ILE A 307 2.13 -1.31 -21.71
C ILE A 307 1.77 -0.13 -22.62
N ILE A 308 0.56 -0.12 -23.22
CA ILE A 308 0.11 0.98 -24.07
C ILE A 308 0.10 2.30 -23.31
N ARG A 309 -0.42 2.31 -22.10
CA ARG A 309 -0.46 3.49 -21.24
C ARG A 309 0.94 4.00 -20.92
N LYS A 310 1.90 3.10 -20.60
CA LYS A 310 3.28 3.48 -20.33
C LYS A 310 4.00 4.07 -21.55
N LEU A 311 3.63 3.68 -22.75
CA LEU A 311 4.19 4.20 -24.00
C LEU A 311 3.49 5.48 -24.49
N ALA A 312 2.33 5.83 -23.93
CA ALA A 312 1.49 6.92 -24.42
C ALA A 312 2.10 8.32 -24.19
N GLY A 313 2.84 8.53 -23.10
CA GLY A 313 3.58 9.77 -22.86
C GLY A 313 4.60 10.06 -23.98
N LYS A 314 5.44 9.06 -24.30
CA LYS A 314 6.38 9.12 -25.43
C LYS A 314 5.64 9.34 -26.77
N ALA A 315 4.54 8.65 -27.00
CA ALA A 315 3.77 8.79 -28.22
C ALA A 315 3.16 10.20 -28.36
N ALA A 316 2.72 10.79 -27.27
CA ALA A 316 2.17 12.16 -27.25
C ALA A 316 3.24 13.20 -27.57
N THR A 317 4.42 13.14 -26.95
CA THR A 317 5.51 14.10 -27.23
C THR A 317 5.99 14.00 -28.66
N GLU A 318 6.18 12.81 -29.21
CA GLU A 318 6.51 12.67 -30.64
C GLU A 318 5.43 13.20 -31.58
N THR A 319 4.14 12.97 -31.24
CA THR A 319 3.01 13.39 -32.10
C THR A 319 2.79 14.91 -32.06
N VAL A 320 2.99 15.54 -30.90
CA VAL A 320 2.68 16.97 -30.70
C VAL A 320 3.89 17.86 -30.94
N ILE A 321 5.05 17.47 -30.43
CA ILE A 321 6.28 18.27 -30.41
C ILE A 321 7.24 17.85 -31.54
N GLY A 322 7.15 16.60 -31.98
CA GLY A 322 8.04 16.05 -33.02
C GLY A 322 9.40 15.55 -32.48
N GLU A 323 9.58 15.56 -31.16
CA GLU A 323 10.82 15.19 -30.51
C GLU A 323 10.61 14.07 -29.47
N ILE A 324 11.67 13.34 -29.17
CA ILE A 324 11.66 12.31 -28.12
C ILE A 324 12.01 12.95 -26.79
N ASP A 325 11.11 12.87 -25.84
CA ASP A 325 11.35 13.28 -24.46
C ASP A 325 12.23 12.26 -23.73
N VAL A 326 13.34 12.73 -23.15
CA VAL A 326 14.26 11.92 -22.31
C VAL A 326 13.56 11.42 -21.04
N GLY A 327 12.53 12.12 -20.55
CA GLY A 327 11.72 11.74 -19.40
C GLY A 327 10.99 10.40 -19.56
N CYS A 328 10.74 9.97 -20.80
CA CYS A 328 10.06 8.69 -21.07
C CYS A 328 10.89 7.43 -20.69
N LYS A 329 12.16 7.55 -20.27
CA LYS A 329 13.06 6.42 -19.99
C LYS A 329 12.51 5.44 -18.96
N ALA A 330 11.90 5.94 -17.88
CA ALA A 330 11.35 5.10 -16.83
C ALA A 330 10.13 4.30 -17.33
N ASP A 331 9.25 4.96 -18.07
CA ASP A 331 8.05 4.33 -18.63
C ASP A 331 8.37 3.28 -19.67
N VAL A 332 9.32 3.57 -20.57
CA VAL A 332 9.80 2.59 -21.56
C VAL A 332 10.38 1.37 -20.87
N ARG A 333 11.19 1.53 -19.81
CA ARG A 333 11.72 0.41 -19.03
C ARG A 333 10.62 -0.45 -18.41
N GLN A 334 9.63 0.18 -17.79
CA GLN A 334 8.49 -0.53 -17.19
C GLN A 334 7.65 -1.25 -18.23
N ALA A 335 7.46 -0.64 -19.40
CA ALA A 335 6.77 -1.28 -20.53
C ALA A 335 7.52 -2.53 -21.02
N PHE A 336 8.85 -2.45 -21.17
CA PHE A 336 9.68 -3.60 -21.53
C PHE A 336 9.60 -4.73 -20.52
N GLN A 337 9.73 -4.42 -19.22
CA GLN A 337 9.60 -5.43 -18.14
C GLN A 337 8.24 -6.13 -18.17
N ALA A 338 7.16 -5.41 -18.45
CA ALA A 338 5.84 -6.01 -18.59
C ALA A 338 5.73 -6.91 -19.84
N ALA A 339 6.32 -6.48 -20.96
CA ALA A 339 6.35 -7.27 -22.18
C ALA A 339 7.22 -8.54 -22.03
N GLU A 340 8.38 -8.45 -21.38
CA GLU A 340 9.24 -9.59 -21.04
C GLU A 340 8.49 -10.62 -20.19
N LYS A 341 7.72 -10.15 -19.21
CA LYS A 341 6.89 -11.01 -18.36
C LYS A 341 5.78 -11.71 -19.17
N LEU A 342 5.11 -10.99 -20.08
CA LEU A 342 4.11 -11.59 -20.97
C LEU A 342 4.72 -12.68 -21.87
N VAL A 343 5.89 -12.43 -22.44
CA VAL A 343 6.55 -13.34 -23.39
C VAL A 343 7.18 -14.53 -22.67
N GLY A 344 7.95 -14.29 -21.61
CA GLY A 344 8.75 -15.31 -20.92
C GLY A 344 7.97 -16.06 -19.84
N ASP A 345 7.45 -15.33 -18.84
CA ASP A 345 6.87 -15.97 -17.65
C ASP A 345 5.46 -16.48 -17.89
N LEU A 346 4.65 -15.70 -18.61
CA LEU A 346 3.24 -16.00 -18.85
C LEU A 346 3.01 -16.74 -20.19
N CYS A 347 4.05 -16.91 -21.01
CA CYS A 347 3.99 -17.59 -22.30
C CYS A 347 2.79 -17.16 -23.16
N ALA A 348 2.43 -15.87 -23.13
CA ALA A 348 1.23 -15.34 -23.77
C ALA A 348 1.21 -15.49 -25.30
N TYR A 349 2.34 -15.82 -25.91
CA TYR A 349 2.54 -15.98 -27.35
C TYR A 349 3.07 -17.38 -27.73
N GLY A 350 3.00 -18.34 -26.81
CA GLY A 350 3.50 -19.70 -26.99
C GLY A 350 4.58 -20.09 -26.01
N PHE A 351 4.85 -21.39 -25.87
CA PHE A 351 5.78 -21.92 -24.88
C PHE A 351 7.25 -21.95 -25.33
N ASP A 352 7.55 -21.58 -26.56
CA ASP A 352 8.92 -21.65 -27.14
C ASP A 352 9.86 -20.57 -26.56
N THR A 353 9.37 -19.68 -25.69
CA THR A 353 10.14 -18.64 -25.04
C THR A 353 10.23 -18.82 -23.52
N TYR A 354 9.72 -19.96 -23.01
CA TYR A 354 9.77 -20.27 -21.58
C TYR A 354 11.20 -20.66 -21.16
N GLU A 355 11.72 -20.04 -20.13
CA GLU A 355 13.01 -20.34 -19.52
C GLU A 355 12.84 -21.18 -18.26
N SER A 356 13.34 -22.41 -18.26
CA SER A 356 13.47 -23.25 -17.07
C SER A 356 14.95 -23.47 -16.75
N GLY A 357 15.56 -22.59 -15.96
CA GLY A 357 16.98 -22.69 -15.62
C GLY A 357 17.89 -21.94 -16.61
N ASP A 358 19.06 -22.48 -16.93
CA ASP A 358 20.03 -21.85 -17.82
C ASP A 358 19.56 -21.85 -19.26
N ALA A 359 19.06 -20.71 -19.74
CA ALA A 359 18.60 -20.54 -21.10
C ALA A 359 19.75 -20.53 -22.11
N SER A 360 19.57 -21.21 -23.25
CA SER A 360 20.50 -21.13 -24.37
C SER A 360 20.49 -19.73 -25.00
N GLU A 361 21.61 -19.31 -25.62
CA GLU A 361 21.70 -18.04 -26.35
C GLU A 361 20.61 -17.89 -27.42
N ASN A 362 20.27 -19.00 -28.11
CA ASN A 362 19.23 -19.01 -29.14
C ASN A 362 17.84 -18.73 -28.54
N LEU A 363 17.53 -19.29 -27.37
CA LEU A 363 16.26 -19.03 -26.66
C LEU A 363 16.18 -17.55 -26.21
N ARG A 364 17.25 -17.00 -25.66
CA ARG A 364 17.33 -15.58 -25.27
C ARG A 364 17.12 -14.66 -26.48
N ALA A 365 17.82 -14.91 -27.58
CA ALA A 365 17.69 -14.12 -28.80
C ALA A 365 16.26 -14.16 -29.37
N LYS A 366 15.61 -15.33 -29.36
CA LYS A 366 14.22 -15.48 -29.80
C LYS A 366 13.24 -14.70 -28.90
N LYS A 367 13.41 -14.78 -27.57
CA LYS A 367 12.62 -14.04 -26.59
C LYS A 367 12.77 -12.53 -26.80
N GLU A 368 14.01 -12.03 -26.92
CA GLU A 368 14.29 -10.60 -27.15
C GLU A 368 13.67 -10.10 -28.45
N GLN A 369 13.76 -10.87 -29.53
CA GLN A 369 13.13 -10.52 -30.81
C GLN A 369 11.61 -10.41 -30.71
N LEU A 370 10.98 -11.35 -29.99
CA LEU A 370 9.53 -11.31 -29.78
C LEU A 370 9.10 -10.14 -28.90
N VAL A 371 9.83 -9.86 -27.83
CA VAL A 371 9.59 -8.69 -26.99
C VAL A 371 9.71 -7.40 -27.81
N ALA A 372 10.75 -7.24 -28.63
CA ALA A 372 10.91 -6.06 -29.48
C ALA A 372 9.78 -5.91 -30.50
N LEU A 373 9.32 -7.01 -31.09
CA LEU A 373 8.20 -7.01 -32.03
C LEU A 373 6.89 -6.57 -31.36
N GLU A 374 6.58 -7.13 -30.19
CA GLU A 374 5.38 -6.77 -29.45
C GLU A 374 5.41 -5.34 -28.94
N MET A 375 6.56 -4.87 -28.44
CA MET A 375 6.76 -3.47 -28.03
C MET A 375 6.48 -2.50 -29.18
N ASN A 376 6.92 -2.81 -30.41
CA ASN A 376 6.60 -1.98 -31.58
C ASN A 376 5.09 -1.95 -31.87
N LYS A 377 4.39 -3.08 -31.74
CA LYS A 377 2.92 -3.13 -31.92
C LYS A 377 2.21 -2.28 -30.86
N TYR A 378 2.58 -2.41 -29.58
CA TYR A 378 2.03 -1.59 -28.49
C TYR A 378 2.30 -0.10 -28.72
N TYR A 379 3.48 0.25 -29.19
CA TYR A 379 3.82 1.63 -29.48
C TYR A 379 2.97 2.22 -30.62
N GLN A 380 2.75 1.47 -31.70
CA GLN A 380 1.85 1.91 -32.78
C GLN A 380 0.40 2.06 -32.28
N ARG A 381 -0.07 1.19 -31.39
CA ARG A 381 -1.39 1.32 -30.76
C ARG A 381 -1.46 2.58 -29.91
N ALA A 382 -0.43 2.88 -29.10
CA ALA A 382 -0.36 4.11 -28.31
C ALA A 382 -0.36 5.36 -29.20
N LYS A 383 0.43 5.39 -30.27
CA LYS A 383 0.43 6.51 -31.25
C LYS A 383 -0.93 6.72 -31.89
N LYS A 384 -1.57 5.65 -32.33
CA LYS A 384 -2.90 5.72 -32.93
C LYS A 384 -3.92 6.28 -31.94
N LEU A 385 -3.92 5.77 -30.71
CA LEU A 385 -4.85 6.20 -29.66
C LEU A 385 -4.69 7.69 -29.33
N VAL A 386 -3.47 8.18 -29.20
CA VAL A 386 -3.17 9.59 -28.94
C VAL A 386 -3.56 10.48 -30.12
N SER A 387 -3.23 10.08 -31.36
CA SER A 387 -3.52 10.89 -32.56
C SER A 387 -5.02 10.98 -32.87
N GLU A 388 -5.77 9.88 -32.67
CA GLU A 388 -7.24 9.87 -32.89
C GLU A 388 -8.01 10.68 -31.83
N ASN A 389 -7.38 10.96 -30.65
CA ASN A 389 -7.99 11.71 -29.55
C ASN A 389 -7.25 13.02 -29.26
N ARG A 390 -6.81 13.69 -30.32
CA ARG A 390 -5.98 14.90 -30.24
C ARG A 390 -6.66 16.03 -29.46
N GLU A 391 -7.95 16.23 -29.62
CA GLU A 391 -8.68 17.27 -28.90
C GLU A 391 -8.66 17.04 -27.38
N PHE A 392 -8.81 15.78 -26.93
CA PHE A 392 -8.70 15.45 -25.52
C PHE A 392 -7.30 15.71 -24.98
N LEU A 393 -6.26 15.29 -25.73
CA LEU A 393 -4.88 15.54 -25.39
C LEU A 393 -4.60 17.04 -25.21
N ASP A 394 -5.01 17.86 -26.18
CA ASP A 394 -4.75 19.30 -26.16
C ASP A 394 -5.45 19.99 -24.98
N LYS A 395 -6.73 19.65 -24.72
CA LYS A 395 -7.49 20.20 -23.57
C LYS A 395 -6.87 19.80 -22.21
N VAL A 396 -6.41 18.56 -22.05
CA VAL A 396 -5.70 18.13 -20.83
C VAL A 396 -4.37 18.85 -20.69
N THR A 397 -3.60 18.97 -21.77
CA THR A 397 -2.34 19.70 -21.79
C THR A 397 -2.52 21.16 -21.36
N ASP A 398 -3.49 21.87 -21.96
CA ASP A 398 -3.81 23.26 -21.64
C ASP A 398 -4.23 23.43 -20.17
N ALA A 399 -5.00 22.47 -19.64
CA ALA A 399 -5.41 22.48 -18.25
C ALA A 399 -4.22 22.25 -17.29
N LEU A 400 -3.30 21.33 -17.63
CA LEU A 400 -2.06 21.10 -16.87
C LEU A 400 -1.12 22.31 -16.87
N LEU A 401 -0.99 22.99 -18.00
CA LEU A 401 -0.19 24.22 -18.07
C LEU A 401 -0.74 25.34 -17.18
N LYS A 402 -2.07 25.38 -16.99
CA LYS A 402 -2.74 26.39 -16.14
C LYS A 402 -2.72 26.02 -14.66
N LYS A 403 -2.99 24.74 -14.32
CA LYS A 403 -3.25 24.31 -12.94
C LYS A 403 -2.14 23.41 -12.38
N ARG A 404 -1.24 22.92 -13.22
CA ARG A 404 -0.16 21.96 -12.91
C ARG A 404 -0.63 20.59 -12.38
N THR A 405 -1.74 20.53 -11.69
CA THR A 405 -2.33 19.28 -11.18
C THR A 405 -3.82 19.24 -11.48
N LEU A 406 -4.30 18.10 -11.97
CA LEU A 406 -5.72 17.84 -12.25
C LEU A 406 -6.17 16.60 -11.50
N THR A 407 -7.36 16.66 -10.94
CA THR A 407 -8.02 15.52 -10.29
C THR A 407 -8.88 14.73 -11.27
N GLN A 408 -9.34 13.55 -10.86
CA GLN A 408 -10.27 12.74 -11.66
C GLN A 408 -11.52 13.53 -12.08
N GLY A 409 -12.09 14.30 -11.16
CA GLY A 409 -13.29 15.10 -11.45
C GLY A 409 -13.07 16.17 -12.52
N GLU A 410 -11.86 16.76 -12.59
CA GLU A 410 -11.48 17.74 -13.61
C GLU A 410 -11.22 17.06 -14.96
N ILE A 411 -10.51 15.93 -14.96
CA ILE A 411 -10.26 15.12 -16.16
C ILE A 411 -11.59 14.66 -16.78
N LYS A 412 -12.51 14.18 -15.95
CA LYS A 412 -13.87 13.80 -16.38
C LYS A 412 -14.59 14.96 -17.05
N ARG A 413 -14.59 16.15 -16.44
CA ARG A 413 -15.23 17.36 -17.04
C ARG A 413 -14.62 17.73 -18.39
N ILE A 414 -13.30 17.64 -18.53
CA ILE A 414 -12.62 17.88 -19.80
C ILE A 414 -13.07 16.87 -20.85
N ARG A 415 -13.07 15.59 -20.53
CA ARG A 415 -13.50 14.53 -21.44
C ARG A 415 -14.97 14.67 -21.86
N ASP A 416 -15.87 14.94 -20.91
CA ASP A 416 -17.31 15.05 -21.16
C ASP A 416 -17.67 16.35 -21.94
N SER A 417 -16.69 17.24 -22.17
CA SER A 417 -16.83 18.49 -22.95
C SER A 417 -16.42 18.33 -24.42
N ILE A 418 -16.00 17.15 -24.84
CA ILE A 418 -15.59 16.79 -26.21
C ILE A 418 -16.71 16.03 -26.88
#